data_63b5a660a0ecd5f8498ca043bac417e1
#
_entry.id   63b5a660a0ecd5f8498ca043bac417e1
#
_cell.length_a   1.000
_cell.length_b   1.000
_cell.length_c   1.000
_cell.angle_alpha   90.00
_cell.angle_beta   90.00
_cell.angle_gamma   90.00
#
_symmetry.space_group_name_H-M   'P 1'
#
loop_
_entity.id
_entity.type
_entity.pdbx_description
1 polymer ?
#
loop_
_entity_poly.entity_id
_entity_poly.type
_entity_poly.pdbx_seq_one_letter_code
_entity_poly.pdbx_strand_id
1 'polypeptide(L)'
;MALEKRLQQYIQAGQTNINNDLLLHYQDIGMDNDDLALYLQVMRIQAQGNQATPKILAQVLHITETVVIARLKSLIARDLMVISTATKQVETYDFLPMIEKLVQGQKISTDRKSVV
;
A
#
# COMPACT_ATOMS: atom_id res chain seq x y z
N MET A 1 -23.40 26.25 2.55
CA MET A 1 -22.13 26.93 2.74
C MET A 1 -20.98 26.06 2.33
N ALA A 2 -19.92 26.65 1.81
CA ALA A 2 -18.81 25.90 1.27
C ALA A 2 -18.13 25.01 2.31
N LEU A 3 -17.96 25.50 3.54
CA LEU A 3 -17.31 24.71 4.61
C LEU A 3 -18.13 23.49 4.99
N GLU A 4 -19.44 23.65 5.14
CA GLU A 4 -20.31 22.53 5.50
C GLU A 4 -20.30 21.45 4.41
N LYS A 5 -20.33 21.89 3.15
CA LYS A 5 -20.28 20.97 2.01
C LYS A 5 -18.95 20.23 1.97
N ARG A 6 -17.84 20.92 2.24
CA ARG A 6 -16.53 20.28 2.29
C ARG A 6 -16.42 19.30 3.45
N LEU A 7 -17.00 19.60 4.60
CA LEU A 7 -17.04 18.68 5.71
C LEU A 7 -17.81 17.41 5.38
N GLN A 8 -18.95 17.56 4.71
CA GLN A 8 -19.73 16.40 4.27
C GLN A 8 -18.93 15.55 3.28
N GLN A 9 -18.23 16.18 2.35
CA GLN A 9 -17.39 15.48 1.40
C GLN A 9 -16.25 14.73 2.09
N TYR A 10 -15.66 15.35 3.11
CA TYR A 10 -14.60 14.71 3.88
C TYR A 10 -15.10 13.45 4.60
N ILE A 11 -16.27 13.55 5.24
CA ILE A 11 -16.87 12.41 5.94
C ILE A 11 -17.23 11.31 4.95
N GLN A 12 -17.82 11.68 3.80
CA GLN A 12 -18.25 10.72 2.78
C GLN A 12 -17.08 10.06 2.05
N ALA A 13 -15.92 10.69 2.05
CA ALA A 13 -14.74 10.13 1.41
C ALA A 13 -14.28 8.84 2.07
N GLY A 14 -14.65 8.64 3.34
CA GLY A 14 -14.26 7.46 4.08
C GLY A 14 -12.84 7.51 4.57
N GLN A 15 -12.33 6.39 4.99
CA GLN A 15 -11.01 6.29 5.61
C GLN A 15 -10.26 5.08 5.07
N THR A 16 -8.94 5.20 5.00
CA THR A 16 -8.05 4.09 4.69
C THR A 16 -7.27 3.74 5.96
N ASN A 17 -7.43 2.52 6.44
CA ASN A 17 -6.78 2.09 7.66
C ASN A 17 -5.45 1.42 7.35
N ILE A 18 -4.49 1.60 8.25
CA ILE A 18 -3.20 0.93 8.16
C ILE A 18 -2.99 0.10 9.42
N ASN A 19 -2.45 -1.10 9.24
CA ASN A 19 -2.12 -1.97 10.37
C ASN A 19 -0.94 -1.36 11.14
N ASN A 20 -1.01 -1.39 12.47
CA ASN A 20 0.02 -0.78 13.30
C ASN A 20 1.36 -1.50 13.18
N ASP A 21 1.38 -2.80 12.98
CA ASP A 21 2.64 -3.53 12.75
C ASP A 21 3.34 -3.03 11.49
N LEU A 22 2.57 -2.80 10.43
CA LEU A 22 3.13 -2.27 9.21
C LEU A 22 3.66 -0.85 9.43
N LEU A 23 2.89 -0.01 10.09
CA LEU A 23 3.29 1.37 10.34
C LEU A 23 4.57 1.46 11.17
N LEU A 24 4.73 0.54 12.12
CA LEU A 24 5.92 0.52 12.98
C LEU A 24 7.15 -0.08 12.26
N HIS A 25 6.94 -1.02 11.34
CA HIS A 25 8.04 -1.85 10.85
C HIS A 25 8.21 -1.87 9.33
N TYR A 26 7.52 -0.98 8.59
CA TYR A 26 7.65 -1.00 7.12
C TYR A 26 9.09 -0.75 6.67
N GLN A 27 9.85 0.04 7.41
CA GLN A 27 11.24 0.30 7.06
C GLN A 27 12.11 -0.95 7.26
N ASP A 28 11.75 -1.80 8.22
CA ASP A 28 12.50 -3.02 8.50
C ASP A 28 12.39 -4.04 7.37
N ILE A 29 11.33 -3.99 6.58
CA ILE A 29 11.17 -4.88 5.44
C ILE A 29 11.57 -4.24 4.13
N GLY A 30 12.22 -3.08 4.18
CA GLY A 30 12.80 -2.45 3.02
C GLY A 30 11.91 -1.44 2.30
N MET A 31 10.84 -0.98 2.93
CA MET A 31 9.98 0.06 2.37
C MET A 31 10.42 1.42 2.86
N ASP A 32 10.44 2.40 1.96
CA ASP A 32 10.64 3.79 2.37
C ASP A 32 9.28 4.49 2.51
N ASN A 33 9.31 5.77 2.88
CA ASN A 33 8.08 6.53 3.10
C ASN A 33 7.26 6.68 1.82
N ASP A 34 7.92 6.79 0.68
CA ASP A 34 7.23 6.90 -0.61
C ASP A 34 6.56 5.58 -0.99
N ASP A 35 7.20 4.46 -0.67
CA ASP A 35 6.59 3.14 -0.86
C ASP A 35 5.33 2.99 -0.01
N LEU A 36 5.38 3.47 1.23
CA LEU A 36 4.22 3.41 2.12
C LEU A 36 3.08 4.28 1.59
N ALA A 37 3.39 5.49 1.12
CA ALA A 37 2.38 6.35 0.52
C ALA A 37 1.74 5.70 -0.72
N LEU A 38 2.55 5.09 -1.57
CA LEU A 38 2.06 4.36 -2.74
C LEU A 38 1.14 3.21 -2.32
N TYR A 39 1.57 2.41 -1.35
CA TYR A 39 0.76 1.32 -0.82
C TYR A 39 -0.61 1.81 -0.34
N LEU A 40 -0.65 2.88 0.43
CA LEU A 40 -1.90 3.42 0.97
C LEU A 40 -2.83 3.89 -0.15
N GLN A 41 -2.30 4.53 -1.19
CA GLN A 41 -3.11 4.96 -2.33
C GLN A 41 -3.66 3.76 -3.10
N VAL A 42 -2.85 2.73 -3.31
CA VAL A 42 -3.32 1.52 -3.98
C VAL A 42 -4.46 0.89 -3.17
N MET A 43 -4.28 0.76 -1.87
CA MET A 43 -5.31 0.15 -1.02
C MET A 43 -6.59 0.96 -1.04
N ARG A 44 -6.50 2.28 -0.97
CA ARG A 44 -7.67 3.16 -1.03
C ARG A 44 -8.44 2.97 -2.35
N ILE A 45 -7.72 3.01 -3.46
CA ILE A 45 -8.35 2.92 -4.79
C ILE A 45 -8.99 1.56 -5.00
N GLN A 46 -8.28 0.49 -4.64
CA GLN A 46 -8.78 -0.87 -4.82
C GLN A 46 -9.96 -1.17 -3.88
N ALA A 47 -9.97 -0.61 -2.68
CA ALA A 47 -11.06 -0.78 -1.74
C ALA A 47 -12.37 -0.16 -2.26
N GLN A 48 -12.27 0.84 -3.13
CA GLN A 48 -13.42 1.47 -3.77
C GLN A 48 -13.88 0.73 -5.03
N GLY A 49 -13.25 -0.41 -5.34
CA GLY A 49 -13.59 -1.21 -6.52
C GLY A 49 -12.97 -0.68 -7.80
N ASN A 50 -12.02 0.22 -7.71
CA ASN A 50 -11.36 0.81 -8.85
C ASN A 50 -9.98 0.18 -9.08
N GLN A 51 -9.46 0.35 -10.28
CA GLN A 51 -8.13 -0.13 -10.63
C GLN A 51 -7.11 0.97 -10.36
N ALA A 52 -6.07 0.63 -9.60
CA ALA A 52 -4.99 1.57 -9.29
C ALA A 52 -3.95 1.57 -10.41
N THR A 53 -4.27 2.25 -11.51
CA THR A 53 -3.36 2.33 -12.66
C THR A 53 -2.18 3.26 -12.35
N PRO A 54 -1.04 3.09 -13.03
CA PRO A 54 0.06 4.03 -12.88
C PRO A 54 -0.33 5.49 -13.13
N LYS A 55 -1.25 5.71 -14.08
CA LYS A 55 -1.72 7.07 -14.38
C LYS A 55 -2.45 7.68 -13.19
N ILE A 56 -3.35 6.92 -12.59
CA ILE A 56 -4.12 7.40 -11.43
C ILE A 56 -3.19 7.62 -10.24
N LEU A 57 -2.27 6.68 -10.01
CA LEU A 57 -1.31 6.80 -8.91
C LEU A 57 -0.41 8.02 -9.09
N ALA A 58 0.03 8.29 -10.32
CA ALA A 58 0.83 9.47 -10.61
C ALA A 58 0.07 10.76 -10.28
N GLN A 59 -1.21 10.80 -10.61
CA GLN A 59 -2.04 11.96 -10.32
C GLN A 59 -2.22 12.20 -8.83
N VAL A 60 -2.54 11.16 -8.07
CA VAL A 60 -2.82 11.32 -6.64
C VAL A 60 -1.55 11.52 -5.82
N LEU A 61 -0.42 11.03 -6.29
CA LEU A 61 0.87 11.18 -5.60
C LEU A 61 1.65 12.40 -6.09
N HIS A 62 1.18 13.08 -7.13
CA HIS A 62 1.85 14.26 -7.72
C HIS A 62 3.26 13.93 -8.19
N ILE A 63 3.43 12.79 -8.84
CA ILE A 63 4.68 12.35 -9.45
C ILE A 63 4.39 11.89 -10.88
N THR A 64 5.43 11.62 -11.65
CA THR A 64 5.26 11.15 -13.02
C THR A 64 4.91 9.65 -13.06
N GLU A 65 4.27 9.23 -14.15
CA GLU A 65 3.99 7.81 -14.36
C GLU A 65 5.28 6.98 -14.38
N THR A 66 6.34 7.54 -14.96
CA THR A 66 7.64 6.86 -15.02
C THR A 66 8.14 6.51 -13.62
N VAL A 67 8.01 7.45 -12.68
CA VAL A 67 8.40 7.23 -11.28
C VAL A 67 7.51 6.18 -10.63
N VAL A 68 6.18 6.24 -10.87
CA VAL A 68 5.25 5.24 -10.35
C VAL A 68 5.63 3.85 -10.83
N ILE A 69 5.84 3.71 -12.14
CA ILE A 69 6.20 2.41 -12.72
C ILE A 69 7.50 1.88 -12.13
N ALA A 70 8.49 2.74 -11.98
CA ALA A 70 9.77 2.36 -11.36
C ALA A 70 9.57 1.86 -9.93
N ARG A 71 8.74 2.53 -9.15
CA ARG A 71 8.45 2.11 -7.77
C ARG A 71 7.70 0.79 -7.73
N LEU A 72 6.71 0.61 -8.60
CA LEU A 72 5.97 -0.65 -8.67
C LEU A 72 6.89 -1.81 -9.03
N LYS A 73 7.76 -1.61 -10.01
CA LYS A 73 8.75 -2.63 -10.38
C LYS A 73 9.70 -2.93 -9.23
N SER A 74 10.10 -1.92 -8.49
CA SER A 74 10.97 -2.08 -7.33
C SER A 74 10.31 -2.89 -6.23
N LEU A 75 9.02 -2.65 -5.97
CA LEU A 75 8.26 -3.42 -4.98
C LEU A 75 8.17 -4.89 -5.38
N ILE A 76 7.95 -5.16 -6.66
CA ILE A 76 7.92 -6.53 -7.18
C ILE A 76 9.29 -7.19 -7.04
N ALA A 77 10.34 -6.46 -7.42
CA ALA A 77 11.70 -6.98 -7.36
C ALA A 77 12.16 -7.28 -5.93
N ARG A 78 11.66 -6.52 -4.95
CA ARG A 78 11.96 -6.76 -3.55
C ARG A 78 11.03 -7.77 -2.89
N ASP A 79 10.14 -8.38 -3.69
CA ASP A 79 9.19 -9.39 -3.21
C ASP A 79 8.24 -8.84 -2.15
N LEU A 80 7.77 -7.62 -2.38
CA LEU A 80 6.81 -6.96 -1.50
C LEU A 80 5.42 -6.91 -2.09
N MET A 81 5.31 -7.10 -3.41
CA MET A 81 4.03 -6.97 -4.13
C MET A 81 4.05 -7.90 -5.32
N VAL A 82 2.89 -8.43 -5.68
CA VAL A 82 2.67 -9.15 -6.93
C VAL A 82 1.46 -8.58 -7.63
N ILE A 83 1.42 -8.74 -8.96
CA ILE A 83 0.25 -8.37 -9.73
C ILE A 83 -0.62 -9.61 -9.85
N SER A 84 -1.87 -9.48 -9.44
CA SER A 84 -2.84 -10.56 -9.51
C SER A 84 -3.83 -10.30 -10.63
N THR A 85 -4.12 -11.34 -11.41
CA THR A 85 -5.13 -11.29 -12.47
C THR A 85 -6.26 -12.27 -12.19
N ALA A 86 -6.56 -12.48 -10.92
CA ALA A 86 -7.53 -13.48 -10.47
C ALA A 86 -8.93 -13.23 -11.03
N THR A 87 -9.29 -11.98 -11.26
CA THR A 87 -10.55 -11.64 -11.93
C THR A 87 -10.22 -11.23 -13.35
N LYS A 88 -10.97 -11.79 -14.29
CA LYS A 88 -10.76 -11.56 -15.73
C LYS A 88 -10.50 -10.09 -16.02
N GLN A 89 -9.38 -9.79 -16.67
CA GLN A 89 -9.07 -8.51 -17.27
C GLN A 89 -8.74 -7.38 -16.31
N VAL A 90 -8.86 -7.57 -15.00
CA VAL A 90 -8.53 -6.54 -14.02
C VAL A 90 -7.30 -6.94 -13.25
N GLU A 91 -6.22 -6.19 -13.44
CA GLU A 91 -5.00 -6.37 -12.66
C GLU A 91 -5.18 -5.70 -11.32
N THR A 92 -4.87 -6.40 -10.25
CA THR A 92 -4.83 -5.85 -8.90
C THR A 92 -3.44 -6.03 -8.34
N TYR A 93 -3.05 -5.13 -7.46
CA TYR A 93 -1.78 -5.22 -6.75
C TYR A 93 -2.04 -5.92 -5.42
N ASP A 94 -1.33 -7.02 -5.21
CA ASP A 94 -1.48 -7.84 -4.01
C ASP A 94 -0.23 -7.69 -3.16
N PHE A 95 -0.41 -7.21 -1.95
CA PHE A 95 0.68 -6.97 -1.00
C PHE A 95 0.84 -8.10 0.02
N LEU A 96 0.28 -9.26 -0.25
CA LEU A 96 0.46 -10.41 0.65
C LEU A 96 1.94 -10.71 0.89
N PRO A 97 2.83 -10.67 -0.13
CA PRO A 97 4.25 -10.90 0.14
C PRO A 97 4.84 -9.93 1.16
N MET A 98 4.41 -8.66 1.14
CA MET A 98 4.82 -7.67 2.13
C MET A 98 4.38 -8.09 3.53
N ILE A 99 3.12 -8.50 3.66
CA ILE A 99 2.55 -8.92 4.94
C ILE A 99 3.29 -10.16 5.46
N GLU A 100 3.59 -11.10 4.59
CA GLU A 100 4.32 -12.30 4.97
C GLU A 100 5.70 -11.97 5.51
N LYS A 101 6.42 -11.07 4.87
CA LYS A 101 7.73 -10.62 5.37
C LYS A 101 7.62 -9.95 6.72
N LEU A 102 6.61 -9.10 6.87
CA LEU A 102 6.37 -8.40 8.12
C LEU A 102 6.10 -9.37 9.26
N VAL A 103 5.22 -10.34 9.01
CA VAL A 103 4.83 -11.33 10.01
C VAL A 103 6.00 -12.26 10.37
N GLN A 104 6.77 -12.69 9.37
CA GLN A 104 7.93 -13.53 9.59
C GLN A 104 8.99 -12.81 10.43
N GLY A 105 9.23 -11.54 10.15
CA GLY A 105 10.15 -10.73 10.94
C GLY A 105 9.71 -10.62 12.39
N GLN A 106 8.43 -10.34 12.62
CA GLN A 106 7.87 -10.26 13.96
C GLN A 106 7.98 -11.61 14.69
N LYS A 107 7.66 -12.69 13.99
CA LYS A 107 7.74 -14.03 14.55
C LYS A 107 9.16 -14.39 15.00
N ILE A 108 10.15 -14.06 14.17
CA ILE A 108 11.56 -14.31 14.50
C ILE A 108 11.96 -13.51 15.74
N SER A 109 11.57 -12.25 15.82
CA SER A 109 11.85 -11.40 16.97
C SER A 109 11.22 -11.95 18.23
N THR A 110 9.97 -12.41 18.14
CA THR A 110 9.24 -12.98 19.26
C THR A 110 9.90 -14.27 19.74
N ASP A 111 10.31 -15.13 18.83
CA ASP A 111 10.99 -16.37 19.15
C ASP A 111 12.29 -16.12 19.92
N ARG A 112 13.07 -15.13 19.47
CA ARG A 112 14.31 -14.77 20.16
C ARG A 112 14.04 -14.26 21.57
N LYS A 113 13.00 -13.48 21.75
CA LYS A 113 12.62 -12.98 23.07
C LYS A 113 12.17 -14.11 23.99
N SER A 114 11.44 -15.06 23.44
CA SER A 114 10.92 -16.15 24.24
C SER A 114 12.01 -17.14 24.66
N VAL A 115 13.10 -17.21 23.92
CA VAL A 115 14.23 -18.06 24.26
C VAL A 115 15.03 -17.47 25.42
N VAL A 116 15.06 -16.17 25.52
CA VAL A 116 15.76 -15.49 26.60
C VAL A 116 14.92 -15.45 27.86
#